data_4349617799da0cfb2a202d910ef4c8ac
#
_entry.id   4349617799da0cfb2a202d910ef4c8ac
#
_cell.length_a   1.000
_cell.length_b   1.000
_cell.length_c   1.000
_cell.angle_alpha   90.00
_cell.angle_beta   90.00
_cell.angle_gamma   90.00
#
_symmetry.space_group_name_H-M   'P 1'
#
loop_
_entity.id
_entity.type
_entity.pdbx_description
1 polymer ?
#
loop_
_entity_poly.entity_id
_entity_poly.type
_entity_poly.pdbx_seq_one_letter_code
_entity_poly.pdbx_strand_id
1 'polypeptide(L)'
;MLIDYAEHLNKAEIIKLGSYYTPQILVDKVHNYIQPYLKNKKNTIIFDSAGGCGAFITRGLKDYDYRIADKDPQACSFVSKQFNAEKVYCVNSLENVDRKKFSIPKSSFLIIIGNPPYNDTTSEFKSGEKGVNICDDDLKDRDLGVSFLKSYNKLKADIVCILHPLSYLIKEANFKRLKGFKDNYKLIKGEIFSSELFKGTGKIKFPILVALYERNSDGMTFDYIRNFRFNLLNSNKEFILSHYETTDGYINKYPPRKNDIQKSPIGLYYWTFRDINSLKKNTSFILNKHVNGIVVTLENFYKYAYLYSFKTLFNPDEIWLYGNLSPLIDIRKVERDKKLYVLYTIKNNPVLKEIKPMIIRKIAKFYNIENNKREDVSSIENEIKKRLKKLI
;
A
#
# COMPACT_ATOMS: atom_id res chain seq x y z
N MET A 1 11.75 -29.98 4.26
CA MET A 1 12.35 -29.01 5.18
C MET A 1 12.83 -27.85 4.30
N LEU A 2 12.09 -26.72 4.21
CA LEU A 2 12.53 -25.53 3.49
C LEU A 2 13.52 -24.83 4.39
N ILE A 3 14.79 -24.89 4.04
CA ILE A 3 15.88 -24.21 4.73
C ILE A 3 15.64 -22.72 4.61
N ASP A 4 15.73 -21.99 5.70
CA ASP A 4 15.54 -20.52 5.79
C ASP A 4 16.77 -19.85 5.15
N TYR A 5 16.74 -19.71 3.81
CA TYR A 5 17.90 -19.29 3.01
C TYR A 5 18.19 -17.79 3.04
N ALA A 6 17.35 -16.99 3.75
CA ALA A 6 17.70 -15.60 4.06
C ALA A 6 18.77 -15.49 5.18
N GLU A 7 19.22 -16.61 5.75
CA GLU A 7 20.27 -16.61 6.79
C GLU A 7 21.63 -16.10 6.31
N HIS A 8 21.91 -16.13 4.99
CA HIS A 8 23.15 -15.59 4.44
C HIS A 8 23.12 -14.06 4.26
N LEU A 9 21.95 -13.44 4.28
CA LEU A 9 21.79 -11.99 4.13
C LEU A 9 21.56 -11.36 5.51
N ASN A 10 22.35 -10.35 5.83
CA ASN A 10 22.04 -9.54 7.01
C ASN A 10 20.81 -8.64 6.76
N LYS A 11 20.21 -8.11 7.82
CA LYS A 11 18.99 -7.31 7.75
C LYS A 11 19.07 -6.10 6.80
N ALA A 12 20.27 -5.50 6.68
CA ALA A 12 20.51 -4.37 5.78
C ALA A 12 20.54 -4.82 4.31
N GLU A 13 21.10 -5.98 4.04
CA GLU A 13 21.13 -6.59 2.69
C GLU A 13 19.74 -7.03 2.24
N ILE A 14 18.94 -7.63 3.13
CA ILE A 14 17.53 -7.98 2.85
C ILE A 14 16.74 -6.72 2.44
N ILE A 15 16.90 -5.63 3.19
CA ILE A 15 16.23 -4.35 2.89
C ILE A 15 16.77 -3.75 1.58
N LYS A 16 18.10 -3.78 1.36
CA LYS A 16 18.76 -3.24 0.17
C LYS A 16 18.36 -3.99 -1.10
N LEU A 17 18.30 -5.30 -1.05
CA LEU A 17 17.95 -6.14 -2.20
C LEU A 17 16.44 -6.27 -2.41
N GLY A 18 15.62 -5.92 -1.40
CA GLY A 18 14.17 -6.19 -1.40
C GLY A 18 13.87 -7.70 -1.36
N SER A 19 14.84 -8.52 -0.95
CA SER A 19 14.76 -9.98 -0.95
C SER A 19 14.04 -10.49 0.28
N TYR A 20 12.71 -10.47 0.27
CA TYR A 20 11.90 -11.03 1.33
C TYR A 20 11.52 -12.47 0.99
N TYR A 21 11.76 -13.39 1.93
CA TYR A 21 11.23 -14.75 1.83
C TYR A 21 9.70 -14.72 1.74
N THR A 22 9.16 -15.30 0.68
CA THR A 22 7.70 -15.35 0.51
C THR A 22 7.10 -16.51 1.30
N PRO A 23 6.21 -16.22 2.29
CA PRO A 23 5.56 -17.24 3.09
C PRO A 23 4.77 -18.25 2.25
N GLN A 24 4.77 -19.53 2.67
CA GLN A 24 4.12 -20.62 1.93
C GLN A 24 2.63 -20.34 1.64
N ILE A 25 1.91 -19.75 2.58
CA ILE A 25 0.51 -19.39 2.39
C ILE A 25 0.27 -18.49 1.17
N LEU A 26 1.20 -17.60 0.86
CA LEU A 26 1.13 -16.70 -0.30
C LEU A 26 1.51 -17.43 -1.59
N VAL A 27 2.49 -18.34 -1.51
CA VAL A 27 2.85 -19.24 -2.61
C VAL A 27 1.65 -20.10 -3.01
N ASP A 28 1.00 -20.74 -2.03
CA ASP A 28 -0.19 -21.59 -2.24
C ASP A 28 -1.34 -20.77 -2.85
N LYS A 29 -1.50 -19.52 -2.44
CA LYS A 29 -2.51 -18.62 -3.00
C LYS A 29 -2.26 -18.32 -4.47
N VAL A 30 -1.02 -17.99 -4.84
CA VAL A 30 -0.61 -17.77 -6.24
C VAL A 30 -0.84 -19.02 -7.06
N HIS A 31 -0.45 -20.19 -6.56
CA HIS A 31 -0.68 -21.47 -7.23
C HIS A 31 -2.18 -21.73 -7.48
N ASN A 32 -3.00 -21.53 -6.46
CA ASN A 32 -4.46 -21.69 -6.58
C ASN A 32 -5.06 -20.74 -7.63
N TYR A 33 -4.52 -19.54 -7.75
CA TYR A 33 -5.01 -18.56 -8.73
C TYR A 33 -4.66 -18.93 -10.16
N ILE A 34 -3.47 -19.50 -10.40
CA ILE A 34 -3.03 -19.87 -11.75
C ILE A 34 -3.49 -21.26 -12.20
N GLN A 35 -3.93 -22.14 -11.27
CA GLN A 35 -4.36 -23.51 -11.58
C GLN A 35 -5.35 -23.64 -12.75
N PRO A 36 -6.39 -22.80 -12.90
CA PRO A 36 -7.31 -22.89 -14.02
C PRO A 36 -6.63 -22.69 -15.39
N TYR A 37 -5.55 -21.91 -15.43
CA TYR A 37 -4.80 -21.59 -16.65
C TYR A 37 -3.80 -22.69 -17.03
N LEU A 38 -3.37 -23.51 -16.07
CA LEU A 38 -2.43 -24.62 -16.31
C LEU A 38 -3.10 -25.83 -16.96
N LYS A 39 -4.35 -26.13 -16.59
CA LYS A 39 -5.05 -27.36 -16.99
C LYS A 39 -5.32 -27.47 -18.51
N ASN A 40 -5.45 -26.36 -19.21
CA ASN A 40 -6.00 -26.34 -20.57
C ASN A 40 -5.05 -25.75 -21.63
N LYS A 41 -3.78 -25.48 -21.31
CA LYS A 41 -2.87 -24.81 -22.23
C LYS A 41 -1.64 -25.67 -22.54
N LYS A 42 -1.57 -26.17 -23.76
CA LYS A 42 -0.34 -26.74 -24.31
C LYS A 42 0.70 -25.62 -24.51
N ASN A 43 1.98 -25.90 -24.31
CA ASN A 43 3.08 -24.93 -24.40
C ASN A 43 2.98 -23.75 -23.41
N THR A 44 2.51 -24.01 -22.21
CA THR A 44 2.50 -23.03 -21.13
C THR A 44 3.89 -22.94 -20.51
N ILE A 45 4.40 -21.71 -20.38
CA ILE A 45 5.62 -21.41 -19.64
C ILE A 45 5.27 -20.58 -18.42
N ILE A 46 5.78 -20.97 -17.26
CA ILE A 46 5.72 -20.23 -16.03
C ILE A 46 7.03 -19.50 -15.83
N PHE A 47 6.99 -18.19 -15.60
CA PHE A 47 8.19 -17.37 -15.43
C PHE A 47 8.15 -16.59 -14.12
N ASP A 48 9.19 -16.76 -13.31
CA ASP A 48 9.47 -15.92 -12.14
C ASP A 48 10.69 -15.04 -12.45
N SER A 49 10.47 -13.75 -12.62
CA SER A 49 11.48 -12.79 -13.08
C SER A 49 12.33 -12.18 -11.95
N ALA A 50 12.02 -12.51 -10.71
CA ALA A 50 12.77 -12.11 -9.52
C ALA A 50 12.64 -13.24 -8.48
N GLY A 51 13.04 -14.44 -8.90
CA GLY A 51 12.71 -15.69 -8.24
C GLY A 51 13.44 -15.96 -6.93
N GLY A 52 14.47 -15.19 -6.61
CA GLY A 52 15.25 -15.41 -5.40
C GLY A 52 15.65 -16.88 -5.26
N CYS A 53 15.22 -17.51 -4.16
CA CYS A 53 15.50 -18.93 -3.90
C CYS A 53 14.44 -19.89 -4.50
N GLY A 54 13.62 -19.44 -5.45
CA GLY A 54 12.69 -20.28 -6.18
C GLY A 54 11.41 -20.65 -5.45
N ALA A 55 10.97 -19.85 -4.48
CA ALA A 55 9.83 -20.15 -3.62
C ALA A 55 8.54 -20.51 -4.37
N PHE A 56 8.27 -19.87 -5.50
CA PHE A 56 7.04 -20.10 -6.28
C PHE A 56 7.10 -21.33 -7.18
N ILE A 57 8.28 -21.86 -7.50
CA ILE A 57 8.42 -23.01 -8.40
C ILE A 57 8.47 -24.35 -7.65
N THR A 58 8.72 -24.34 -6.33
CA THR A 58 9.10 -25.51 -5.53
C THR A 58 8.06 -26.62 -5.45
N ARG A 59 6.76 -26.33 -5.41
CA ARG A 59 5.73 -27.35 -5.22
C ARG A 59 4.68 -27.31 -6.33
N GLY A 60 4.53 -28.44 -7.02
CA GLY A 60 3.48 -28.61 -8.04
C GLY A 60 3.70 -27.86 -9.35
N LEU A 61 4.70 -26.97 -9.43
CA LEU A 61 5.03 -26.25 -10.66
C LEU A 61 6.32 -26.72 -11.33
N LYS A 62 7.19 -27.45 -10.64
CA LYS A 62 8.44 -27.98 -11.20
C LYS A 62 8.23 -28.95 -12.37
N ASP A 63 7.06 -29.56 -12.47
CA ASP A 63 6.69 -30.49 -13.53
C ASP A 63 6.17 -29.77 -14.79
N TYR A 64 5.95 -28.45 -14.69
CA TYR A 64 5.63 -27.59 -15.84
C TYR A 64 6.92 -27.02 -16.47
N ASP A 65 6.79 -26.48 -17.68
CA ASP A 65 7.87 -25.71 -18.27
C ASP A 65 7.99 -24.35 -17.59
N TYR A 66 9.10 -24.10 -16.89
CA TYR A 66 9.31 -22.89 -16.10
C TYR A 66 10.62 -22.19 -16.50
N ARG A 67 10.73 -20.92 -16.10
CA ARG A 67 11.94 -20.10 -16.14
C ARG A 67 12.05 -19.34 -14.83
N ILE A 68 13.27 -19.20 -14.30
CA ILE A 68 13.57 -18.41 -13.12
C ILE A 68 14.67 -17.44 -13.47
N ALA A 69 14.51 -16.17 -13.17
CA ALA A 69 15.56 -15.17 -13.32
C ALA A 69 15.75 -14.41 -12.00
N ASP A 70 17.00 -14.13 -11.68
CA ASP A 70 17.36 -13.24 -10.60
C ASP A 70 18.69 -12.55 -10.90
N LYS A 71 18.93 -11.37 -10.32
CA LYS A 71 20.21 -10.66 -10.45
C LYS A 71 21.25 -11.10 -9.42
N ASP A 72 20.83 -11.77 -8.33
CA ASP A 72 21.70 -12.24 -7.26
C ASP A 72 22.37 -13.57 -7.63
N PRO A 73 23.72 -13.58 -7.80
CA PRO A 73 24.44 -14.82 -8.16
C PRO A 73 24.33 -15.91 -7.09
N GLN A 74 24.18 -15.56 -5.82
CA GLN A 74 24.05 -16.55 -4.75
C GLN A 74 22.70 -17.24 -4.81
N ALA A 75 21.61 -16.48 -5.02
CA ALA A 75 20.28 -17.02 -5.24
C ALA A 75 20.25 -17.91 -6.48
N CYS A 76 20.83 -17.47 -7.59
CA CYS A 76 20.93 -18.25 -8.81
C CYS A 76 21.68 -19.56 -8.63
N SER A 77 22.85 -19.53 -7.95
CA SER A 77 23.63 -20.72 -7.64
C SER A 77 22.83 -21.72 -6.79
N PHE A 78 22.10 -21.21 -5.80
CA PHE A 78 21.25 -22.05 -4.95
C PHE A 78 20.13 -22.71 -5.76
N VAL A 79 19.40 -21.93 -6.54
CA VAL A 79 18.28 -22.43 -7.36
C VAL A 79 18.76 -23.43 -8.41
N SER A 80 19.89 -23.19 -9.07
CA SER A 80 20.47 -24.10 -10.05
C SER A 80 20.84 -25.48 -9.51
N LYS A 81 21.09 -25.60 -8.21
CA LYS A 81 21.34 -26.90 -7.55
C LYS A 81 20.07 -27.70 -7.27
N GLN A 82 18.93 -27.03 -7.19
CA GLN A 82 17.62 -27.64 -6.85
C GLN A 82 16.71 -27.85 -8.07
N PHE A 83 16.93 -27.09 -9.12
CA PHE A 83 16.16 -27.07 -10.36
C PHE A 83 17.05 -27.30 -11.56
N ASN A 84 16.45 -27.43 -12.74
CA ASN A 84 17.23 -27.51 -13.99
C ASN A 84 17.99 -26.19 -14.21
N ALA A 85 19.32 -26.24 -14.14
CA ALA A 85 20.20 -25.09 -14.28
C ALA A 85 20.02 -24.33 -15.60
N GLU A 86 19.64 -25.01 -16.68
CA GLU A 86 19.39 -24.40 -18.00
C GLU A 86 18.15 -23.48 -18.00
N LYS A 87 17.27 -23.59 -16.97
CA LYS A 87 16.08 -22.79 -16.80
C LYS A 87 16.27 -21.65 -15.80
N VAL A 88 17.49 -21.48 -15.30
CA VAL A 88 17.87 -20.45 -14.32
C VAL A 88 18.75 -19.41 -14.99
N TYR A 89 18.31 -18.17 -14.96
CA TYR A 89 18.98 -17.04 -15.62
C TYR A 89 19.51 -16.07 -14.57
N CYS A 90 20.83 -16.00 -14.40
CA CYS A 90 21.48 -15.05 -13.50
C CYS A 90 21.66 -13.70 -14.21
N VAL A 91 20.60 -12.93 -14.31
CA VAL A 91 20.54 -11.69 -15.09
C VAL A 91 19.60 -10.65 -14.46
N ASN A 92 19.84 -9.39 -14.77
CA ASN A 92 18.88 -8.34 -14.45
C ASN A 92 17.65 -8.43 -15.38
N SER A 93 16.50 -8.76 -14.83
CA SER A 93 15.25 -8.96 -15.60
C SER A 93 14.64 -7.68 -16.18
N LEU A 94 15.18 -6.51 -15.82
CA LEU A 94 14.69 -5.20 -16.32
C LEU A 94 15.59 -4.62 -17.44
N GLU A 95 16.65 -5.32 -17.82
CA GLU A 95 17.59 -4.89 -18.84
C GLU A 95 17.46 -5.77 -20.09
N ASN A 96 17.40 -5.16 -21.28
CA ASN A 96 17.23 -5.85 -22.56
C ASN A 96 16.06 -6.85 -22.54
N VAL A 97 14.90 -6.37 -22.09
CA VAL A 97 13.73 -7.23 -21.84
C VAL A 97 13.13 -7.74 -23.14
N ASP A 98 13.30 -9.04 -23.40
CA ASP A 98 12.75 -9.78 -24.54
C ASP A 98 12.49 -11.24 -24.11
N ARG A 99 11.52 -11.91 -24.74
CA ARG A 99 11.24 -13.34 -24.52
C ARG A 99 12.45 -14.24 -24.86
N LYS A 100 13.25 -13.88 -25.86
CA LYS A 100 14.45 -14.63 -26.27
C LYS A 100 15.48 -14.70 -25.14
N LYS A 101 15.67 -13.61 -24.40
CA LYS A 101 16.58 -13.55 -23.24
C LYS A 101 16.35 -14.67 -22.23
N PHE A 102 15.11 -15.09 -22.07
CA PHE A 102 14.69 -16.13 -21.11
C PHE A 102 14.29 -17.44 -21.80
N SER A 103 14.69 -17.63 -23.06
CA SER A 103 14.33 -18.81 -23.85
C SER A 103 12.81 -19.09 -23.86
N ILE A 104 12.00 -18.04 -23.96
CA ILE A 104 10.54 -18.11 -24.02
C ILE A 104 10.10 -18.00 -25.49
N PRO A 105 9.53 -19.05 -26.10
CA PRO A 105 9.03 -18.97 -27.48
C PRO A 105 7.89 -17.92 -27.59
N LYS A 106 7.83 -17.26 -28.75
CA LYS A 106 6.79 -16.26 -29.02
C LYS A 106 5.37 -16.84 -28.96
N SER A 107 5.23 -18.11 -29.35
CA SER A 107 3.94 -18.84 -29.38
C SER A 107 3.51 -19.40 -28.03
N SER A 108 4.37 -19.34 -26.99
CA SER A 108 4.03 -19.88 -25.68
C SER A 108 2.98 -19.04 -24.99
N PHE A 109 2.07 -19.72 -24.31
CA PHE A 109 1.21 -19.10 -23.29
C PHE A 109 2.07 -18.80 -22.06
N LEU A 110 2.24 -17.53 -21.74
CA LEU A 110 3.16 -17.07 -20.70
C LEU A 110 2.43 -16.68 -19.44
N ILE A 111 2.71 -17.38 -18.36
CA ILE A 111 2.24 -17.06 -17.00
C ILE A 111 3.44 -16.50 -16.22
N ILE A 112 3.33 -15.27 -15.75
CA ILE A 112 4.31 -14.67 -14.83
C ILE A 112 3.78 -14.78 -13.41
N ILE A 113 4.65 -15.26 -12.51
CA ILE A 113 4.40 -15.33 -11.08
C ILE A 113 5.56 -14.70 -10.33
N GLY A 114 5.39 -14.36 -9.06
CA GLY A 114 6.51 -13.89 -8.24
C GLY A 114 6.15 -12.83 -7.20
N ASN A 115 7.20 -12.41 -6.52
CA ASN A 115 7.20 -11.31 -5.56
C ASN A 115 8.35 -10.35 -5.92
N PRO A 116 8.23 -9.56 -7.00
CA PRO A 116 9.30 -8.68 -7.44
C PRO A 116 9.59 -7.60 -6.40
N PRO A 117 10.82 -7.09 -6.30
CA PRO A 117 11.15 -6.00 -5.40
C PRO A 117 10.37 -4.73 -5.74
N TYR A 118 9.90 -4.02 -4.70
CA TYR A 118 9.13 -2.77 -4.81
C TYR A 118 9.74 -1.63 -4.01
N ASN A 119 11.06 -1.50 -4.06
CA ASN A 119 11.80 -0.43 -3.42
C ASN A 119 11.74 0.87 -4.24
N ASP A 120 11.68 2.02 -3.52
CA ASP A 120 11.83 3.33 -4.15
C ASP A 120 13.31 3.57 -4.49
N THR A 121 13.62 3.66 -5.78
CA THR A 121 14.98 3.90 -6.29
C THR A 121 15.55 5.28 -5.88
N THR A 122 14.71 6.22 -5.41
CA THR A 122 15.20 7.53 -4.94
C THR A 122 16.03 7.45 -3.67
N SER A 123 15.87 6.41 -2.85
CA SER A 123 16.72 6.18 -1.68
C SER A 123 18.13 5.73 -2.08
N GLU A 124 18.27 4.98 -3.16
CA GLU A 124 19.56 4.51 -3.71
C GLU A 124 20.32 5.66 -4.37
N PHE A 125 19.65 6.58 -5.05
CA PHE A 125 20.27 7.80 -5.59
C PHE A 125 20.83 8.72 -4.48
N LYS A 126 20.22 8.75 -3.31
CA LYS A 126 20.69 9.53 -2.15
C LYS A 126 21.91 8.92 -1.46
N SER A 127 22.10 7.61 -1.57
CA SER A 127 23.27 6.90 -1.01
C SER A 127 24.54 7.04 -1.85
N GLY A 128 24.49 7.70 -3.01
CA GLY A 128 25.66 7.95 -3.87
C GLY A 128 26.08 6.75 -4.73
N GLU A 129 25.37 5.65 -4.68
CA GLU A 129 25.63 4.47 -5.52
C GLU A 129 25.09 4.72 -6.94
N LYS A 130 25.88 5.38 -7.78
CA LYS A 130 25.60 5.51 -9.21
C LYS A 130 25.79 4.17 -9.88
N GLY A 131 24.73 3.60 -10.48
CA GLY A 131 24.87 2.50 -11.44
C GLY A 131 24.25 1.15 -11.05
N VAL A 132 23.51 1.03 -9.93
CA VAL A 132 23.03 -0.29 -9.45
C VAL A 132 21.74 -0.78 -10.13
N ASN A 133 20.95 0.09 -10.75
CA ASN A 133 19.71 -0.31 -11.44
C ASN A 133 19.72 0.07 -12.92
N ILE A 134 20.42 -0.73 -13.70
CA ILE A 134 20.29 -0.70 -15.16
C ILE A 134 18.88 -1.23 -15.49
N CYS A 135 18.12 -0.42 -16.22
CA CYS A 135 16.75 -0.74 -16.62
C CYS A 135 16.53 -0.15 -18.00
N ASP A 136 15.82 -0.86 -18.87
CA ASP A 136 15.42 -0.34 -20.17
C ASP A 136 14.68 0.99 -20.01
N ASP A 137 14.94 1.97 -20.87
CA ASP A 137 14.41 3.33 -20.72
C ASP A 137 12.88 3.40 -20.69
N ASP A 138 12.22 2.54 -21.46
CA ASP A 138 10.75 2.42 -21.51
C ASP A 138 10.15 1.80 -20.25
N LEU A 139 10.95 1.11 -19.44
CA LEU A 139 10.54 0.48 -18.19
C LEU A 139 10.82 1.35 -16.95
N LYS A 140 11.70 2.36 -17.09
CA LYS A 140 12.14 3.17 -15.95
C LYS A 140 10.97 3.76 -15.17
N ASP A 141 11.02 3.53 -13.87
CA ASP A 141 10.10 4.11 -12.91
C ASP A 141 10.82 4.35 -11.58
N ARG A 142 10.29 5.26 -10.75
CA ARG A 142 10.79 5.51 -9.41
C ARG A 142 10.65 4.29 -8.50
N ASP A 143 9.69 3.42 -8.78
CA ASP A 143 9.38 2.21 -8.03
C ASP A 143 9.69 0.99 -8.90
N LEU A 144 10.58 0.11 -8.41
CA LEU A 144 11.00 -1.09 -9.14
C LEU A 144 9.84 -2.02 -9.47
N GLY A 145 8.89 -2.20 -8.56
CA GLY A 145 7.73 -3.05 -8.82
C GLY A 145 6.88 -2.55 -9.98
N VAL A 146 6.79 -1.22 -10.18
CA VAL A 146 6.15 -0.64 -11.37
C VAL A 146 6.95 -0.95 -12.62
N SER A 147 8.30 -0.89 -12.57
CA SER A 147 9.16 -1.28 -13.68
C SER A 147 8.98 -2.76 -14.06
N PHE A 148 8.83 -3.65 -13.06
CA PHE A 148 8.52 -5.06 -13.30
C PHE A 148 7.15 -5.23 -13.98
N LEU A 149 6.11 -4.55 -13.55
CA LEU A 149 4.79 -4.60 -14.22
C LEU A 149 4.87 -4.16 -15.68
N LYS A 150 5.62 -3.09 -15.98
CA LYS A 150 5.89 -2.65 -17.37
C LYS A 150 6.64 -3.72 -18.17
N SER A 151 7.61 -4.41 -17.56
CA SER A 151 8.36 -5.49 -18.22
C SER A 151 7.46 -6.67 -18.59
N TYR A 152 6.49 -7.01 -17.75
CA TYR A 152 5.52 -8.06 -18.02
C TYR A 152 4.62 -7.72 -19.21
N ASN A 153 4.26 -6.46 -19.36
CA ASN A 153 3.58 -5.98 -20.55
C ASN A 153 4.47 -6.08 -21.80
N LYS A 154 5.75 -5.72 -21.69
CA LYS A 154 6.74 -5.83 -22.79
C LYS A 154 6.94 -7.29 -23.23
N LEU A 155 6.97 -8.23 -22.27
CA LEU A 155 7.01 -9.68 -22.53
C LEU A 155 5.68 -10.23 -23.09
N LYS A 156 4.61 -9.43 -23.11
CA LYS A 156 3.26 -9.84 -23.52
C LYS A 156 2.80 -11.10 -22.78
N ALA A 157 2.95 -11.12 -21.44
CA ALA A 157 2.46 -12.22 -20.63
C ALA A 157 0.93 -12.35 -20.79
N ASP A 158 0.42 -13.58 -20.84
CA ASP A 158 -1.01 -13.84 -20.94
C ASP A 158 -1.67 -13.68 -19.56
N ILE A 159 -0.98 -14.18 -18.53
CA ILE A 159 -1.39 -14.11 -17.12
C ILE A 159 -0.23 -13.55 -16.29
N VAL A 160 -0.56 -12.68 -15.34
CA VAL A 160 0.38 -12.16 -14.34
C VAL A 160 -0.24 -12.34 -12.96
N CYS A 161 0.37 -13.18 -12.12
CA CYS A 161 -0.07 -13.42 -10.75
C CYS A 161 1.08 -13.13 -9.78
N ILE A 162 1.09 -11.94 -9.22
CA ILE A 162 2.21 -11.42 -8.42
C ILE A 162 1.77 -10.78 -7.12
N LEU A 163 2.75 -10.62 -6.23
CA LEU A 163 2.61 -9.81 -5.03
C LEU A 163 3.11 -8.39 -5.30
N HIS A 164 2.35 -7.39 -4.85
CA HIS A 164 2.77 -6.00 -4.90
C HIS A 164 1.99 -5.12 -3.90
N PRO A 165 2.49 -3.91 -3.53
CA PRO A 165 1.76 -3.00 -2.67
C PRO A 165 0.37 -2.66 -3.24
N LEU A 166 -0.67 -2.72 -2.39
CA LEU A 166 -2.03 -2.34 -2.77
C LEU A 166 -2.09 -0.90 -3.31
N SER A 167 -1.20 -0.04 -2.84
CA SER A 167 -1.09 1.36 -3.26
C SER A 167 -0.84 1.57 -4.75
N TYR A 168 -0.36 0.57 -5.48
CA TYR A 168 -0.20 0.67 -6.93
C TYR A 168 -1.54 0.84 -7.64
N LEU A 169 -2.58 0.22 -7.11
CA LEU A 169 -3.92 0.27 -7.69
C LEU A 169 -4.77 1.38 -7.08
N ILE A 170 -4.79 1.50 -5.74
CA ILE A 170 -5.73 2.38 -5.05
C ILE A 170 -5.29 3.85 -4.96
N LYS A 171 -4.02 4.17 -5.22
CA LYS A 171 -3.55 5.55 -5.38
C LYS A 171 -3.61 5.96 -6.84
N GLU A 172 -4.45 6.92 -7.18
CA GLU A 172 -4.60 7.37 -8.56
C GLU A 172 -3.27 7.77 -9.22
N ALA A 173 -2.39 8.48 -8.49
CA ALA A 173 -1.07 8.87 -8.97
C ALA A 173 -0.17 7.65 -9.28
N ASN A 174 -0.24 6.59 -8.47
CA ASN A 174 0.51 5.35 -8.73
C ASN A 174 -0.14 4.55 -9.86
N PHE A 175 -1.46 4.46 -9.88
CA PHE A 175 -2.21 3.80 -10.95
C PHE A 175 -1.92 4.39 -12.33
N LYS A 176 -1.82 5.72 -12.43
CA LYS A 176 -1.41 6.41 -13.68
C LYS A 176 -0.02 6.01 -14.16
N ARG A 177 0.90 5.66 -13.24
CA ARG A 177 2.27 5.20 -13.56
C ARG A 177 2.30 3.78 -14.17
N LEU A 178 1.25 2.97 -13.99
CA LEU A 178 1.12 1.66 -14.61
C LEU A 178 0.81 1.74 -16.12
N LYS A 179 1.11 2.86 -16.76
CA LYS A 179 0.91 3.08 -18.20
C LYS A 179 1.49 1.93 -19.03
N GLY A 180 0.75 1.48 -20.02
CA GLY A 180 1.05 0.28 -20.81
C GLY A 180 0.54 -1.00 -20.13
N PHE A 181 0.85 -1.22 -18.86
CA PHE A 181 0.35 -2.40 -18.14
C PHE A 181 -1.17 -2.30 -17.89
N LYS A 182 -1.64 -1.21 -17.27
CA LYS A 182 -3.08 -1.02 -17.03
C LYS A 182 -3.92 -0.94 -18.31
N ASP A 183 -3.29 -0.62 -19.43
CA ASP A 183 -3.96 -0.48 -20.72
C ASP A 183 -4.14 -1.83 -21.45
N ASN A 184 -3.38 -2.86 -21.03
CA ASN A 184 -3.36 -4.20 -21.65
C ASN A 184 -3.70 -5.34 -20.68
N TYR A 185 -3.98 -5.04 -19.42
CA TYR A 185 -4.30 -6.04 -18.40
C TYR A 185 -5.49 -5.62 -17.56
N LYS A 186 -6.28 -6.62 -17.15
CA LYS A 186 -7.41 -6.45 -16.24
C LYS A 186 -7.15 -7.24 -14.96
N LEU A 187 -7.39 -6.64 -13.81
CA LEU A 187 -7.34 -7.32 -12.53
C LEU A 187 -8.55 -8.27 -12.43
N ILE A 188 -8.31 -9.56 -12.23
CA ILE A 188 -9.36 -10.58 -12.14
C ILE A 188 -9.61 -11.01 -10.70
N LYS A 189 -8.52 -11.15 -9.91
CA LYS A 189 -8.60 -11.47 -8.48
C LYS A 189 -7.61 -10.62 -7.71
N GLY A 190 -7.98 -10.25 -6.50
CA GLY A 190 -7.13 -9.48 -5.60
C GLY A 190 -7.40 -9.85 -4.15
N GLU A 191 -6.36 -10.29 -3.42
CA GLU A 191 -6.47 -10.64 -2.02
C GLU A 191 -5.46 -9.85 -1.20
N ILE A 192 -5.96 -9.05 -0.26
CA ILE A 192 -5.18 -8.12 0.55
C ILE A 192 -4.68 -8.82 1.81
N PHE A 193 -3.41 -8.57 2.14
CA PHE A 193 -2.78 -9.02 3.37
C PHE A 193 -1.82 -7.97 3.93
N SER A 194 -1.40 -8.13 5.19
CA SER A 194 -0.43 -7.25 5.83
C SER A 194 1.01 -7.63 5.48
N SER A 195 1.86 -6.62 5.24
CA SER A 195 3.33 -6.82 5.08
C SER A 195 3.98 -7.53 6.28
N GLU A 196 3.29 -7.62 7.42
CA GLU A 196 3.71 -8.33 8.61
C GLU A 196 3.95 -9.83 8.39
N LEU A 197 3.31 -10.41 7.36
CA LEU A 197 3.53 -11.82 6.98
C LEU A 197 4.97 -12.07 6.50
N PHE A 198 5.69 -11.04 6.06
CA PHE A 198 7.09 -11.17 5.67
C PHE A 198 8.00 -10.96 6.89
N LYS A 199 8.90 -11.91 7.14
CA LYS A 199 9.94 -11.77 8.16
C LYS A 199 10.85 -10.58 7.81
N GLY A 200 11.17 -9.75 8.80
CA GLY A 200 12.13 -8.64 8.62
C GLY A 200 11.56 -7.34 8.06
N THR A 201 10.25 -7.24 7.81
CA THR A 201 9.62 -5.97 7.46
C THR A 201 9.76 -4.94 8.57
N GLY A 202 9.86 -3.67 8.19
CA GLY A 202 10.02 -2.55 9.14
C GLY A 202 8.84 -2.40 10.11
N LYS A 203 8.97 -1.46 11.05
CA LYS A 203 7.95 -1.19 12.08
C LYS A 203 6.59 -0.74 11.53
N ILE A 204 6.53 -0.26 10.28
CA ILE A 204 5.30 0.23 9.65
C ILE A 204 4.74 -0.87 8.76
N LYS A 205 3.57 -1.38 9.11
CA LYS A 205 2.81 -2.34 8.32
C LYS A 205 2.11 -1.63 7.17
N PHE A 206 2.00 -2.28 6.03
CA PHE A 206 1.28 -1.76 4.87
C PHE A 206 0.59 -2.89 4.10
N PRO A 207 -0.52 -2.59 3.38
CA PRO A 207 -1.26 -3.59 2.65
C PRO A 207 -0.52 -4.01 1.38
N ILE A 208 -0.42 -5.32 1.19
CA ILE A 208 0.09 -5.97 0.00
C ILE A 208 -1.06 -6.76 -0.64
N LEU A 209 -0.99 -6.93 -1.93
CA LEU A 209 -1.98 -7.62 -2.73
C LEU A 209 -1.36 -8.86 -3.38
N VAL A 210 -2.02 -10.01 -3.27
CA VAL A 210 -1.87 -11.10 -4.25
C VAL A 210 -2.81 -10.75 -5.40
N ALA A 211 -2.26 -10.41 -6.55
CA ALA A 211 -3.00 -9.90 -7.69
C ALA A 211 -2.90 -10.82 -8.89
N LEU A 212 -4.03 -11.25 -9.41
CA LEU A 212 -4.13 -11.98 -10.67
C LEU A 212 -4.64 -11.05 -11.77
N TYR A 213 -3.82 -10.85 -12.77
CA TYR A 213 -4.15 -10.09 -13.97
C TYR A 213 -4.21 -10.99 -15.19
N GLU A 214 -5.16 -10.72 -16.05
CA GLU A 214 -5.27 -11.35 -17.35
C GLU A 214 -5.05 -10.31 -18.46
N ARG A 215 -4.35 -10.70 -19.51
CA ARG A 215 -4.18 -9.84 -20.67
C ARG A 215 -5.52 -9.55 -21.33
N ASN A 216 -5.85 -8.29 -21.50
CA ASN A 216 -7.14 -7.83 -21.98
C ASN A 216 -6.98 -6.49 -22.72
N SER A 217 -7.52 -6.39 -23.94
CA SER A 217 -7.43 -5.18 -24.76
C SER A 217 -8.14 -3.97 -24.18
N ASP A 218 -9.15 -4.20 -23.33
CA ASP A 218 -9.90 -3.11 -22.69
C ASP A 218 -9.14 -2.50 -21.51
N GLY A 219 -8.15 -3.25 -20.98
CA GLY A 219 -7.38 -2.84 -19.83
C GLY A 219 -8.22 -2.65 -18.56
N MET A 220 -7.77 -1.75 -17.70
CA MET A 220 -8.49 -1.34 -16.49
C MET A 220 -8.43 0.17 -16.29
N THR A 221 -9.55 0.76 -15.92
CA THR A 221 -9.67 2.17 -15.53
C THR A 221 -9.51 2.32 -14.02
N PHE A 222 -9.25 3.53 -13.54
CA PHE A 222 -9.21 3.78 -12.08
C PHE A 222 -10.60 3.59 -11.46
N ASP A 223 -11.67 3.89 -12.19
CA ASP A 223 -13.03 3.64 -11.73
C ASP A 223 -13.34 2.15 -11.60
N TYR A 224 -12.84 1.31 -12.52
CA TYR A 224 -12.88 -0.14 -12.37
C TYR A 224 -12.24 -0.59 -11.06
N ILE A 225 -11.04 -0.08 -10.74
CA ILE A 225 -10.32 -0.42 -9.49
C ILE A 225 -11.07 0.11 -8.26
N ARG A 226 -11.63 1.31 -8.31
CA ARG A 226 -12.42 1.88 -7.20
C ARG A 226 -13.61 1.01 -6.80
N ASN A 227 -14.22 0.33 -7.76
CA ASN A 227 -15.39 -0.53 -7.54
C ASN A 227 -15.04 -2.02 -7.47
N PHE A 228 -13.75 -2.37 -7.62
CA PHE A 228 -13.29 -3.75 -7.53
C PHE A 228 -13.44 -4.30 -6.10
N ARG A 229 -13.92 -5.55 -5.98
CA ARG A 229 -14.07 -6.25 -4.70
C ARG A 229 -12.79 -7.00 -4.38
N PHE A 230 -11.96 -6.42 -3.54
CA PHE A 230 -10.77 -7.10 -3.00
C PHE A 230 -11.18 -7.97 -1.82
N ASN A 231 -10.69 -9.18 -1.75
CA ASN A 231 -10.85 -10.04 -0.58
C ASN A 231 -9.75 -9.76 0.45
N LEU A 232 -10.01 -10.01 1.72
CA LEU A 232 -8.99 -10.00 2.75
C LEU A 232 -8.51 -11.44 3.01
N LEU A 233 -7.20 -11.67 3.02
CA LEU A 233 -6.59 -12.98 3.23
C LEU A 233 -7.14 -13.62 4.53
N ASN A 234 -7.53 -14.90 4.41
CA ASN A 234 -8.10 -15.69 5.53
C ASN A 234 -9.34 -15.05 6.19
N SER A 235 -10.13 -14.32 5.43
CA SER A 235 -11.34 -13.64 5.92
C SER A 235 -12.43 -13.66 4.85
N ASN A 236 -13.68 -13.63 5.30
CA ASN A 236 -14.85 -13.43 4.42
C ASN A 236 -15.15 -11.94 4.20
N LYS A 237 -14.23 -11.05 4.58
CA LYS A 237 -14.40 -9.60 4.41
C LYS A 237 -13.91 -9.16 3.05
N GLU A 238 -14.61 -8.18 2.50
CA GLU A 238 -14.26 -7.50 1.25
C GLU A 238 -13.86 -6.04 1.51
N PHE A 239 -12.97 -5.54 0.68
CA PHE A 239 -12.61 -4.13 0.60
C PHE A 239 -12.99 -3.58 -0.78
N ILE A 240 -13.71 -2.47 -0.80
CA ILE A 240 -14.10 -1.74 -2.01
C ILE A 240 -13.67 -0.29 -1.83
N LEU A 241 -12.74 0.20 -2.66
CA LEU A 241 -12.14 1.52 -2.48
C LEU A 241 -13.16 2.66 -2.54
N SER A 242 -14.20 2.54 -3.37
CA SER A 242 -15.25 3.58 -3.48
C SER A 242 -16.05 3.80 -2.19
N HIS A 243 -15.94 2.89 -1.21
CA HIS A 243 -16.55 3.04 0.10
C HIS A 243 -15.71 3.88 1.07
N TYR A 244 -14.47 4.21 0.69
CA TYR A 244 -13.51 4.87 1.56
C TYR A 244 -12.94 6.12 0.90
N GLU A 245 -12.45 7.02 1.73
CA GLU A 245 -11.53 8.09 1.34
C GLU A 245 -10.24 8.00 2.15
N THR A 246 -9.25 8.75 1.70
CA THR A 246 -8.02 8.93 2.49
C THR A 246 -8.18 10.07 3.47
N THR A 247 -7.57 9.97 4.63
CA THR A 247 -7.59 11.05 5.62
C THR A 247 -7.09 12.37 5.02
N ASP A 248 -6.06 12.31 4.17
CA ASP A 248 -5.51 13.50 3.52
C ASP A 248 -6.38 14.06 2.41
N GLY A 249 -7.26 13.26 1.81
CA GLY A 249 -8.30 13.73 0.89
C GLY A 249 -9.49 14.34 1.60
N TYR A 250 -9.83 13.79 2.77
CA TYR A 250 -10.97 14.22 3.57
C TYR A 250 -10.75 15.55 4.32
N ILE A 251 -9.50 15.83 4.71
CA ILE A 251 -9.10 17.07 5.35
C ILE A 251 -8.13 17.85 4.46
N ASN A 252 -7.98 19.15 4.70
CA ASN A 252 -6.97 19.95 4.01
C ASN A 252 -5.56 19.53 4.48
N LYS A 253 -4.90 18.71 3.67
CA LYS A 253 -3.56 18.17 3.94
C LYS A 253 -2.47 19.22 3.85
N TYR A 254 -2.62 20.15 2.91
CA TYR A 254 -1.66 21.22 2.68
C TYR A 254 -2.22 22.56 3.15
N PRO A 255 -1.43 23.36 3.87
CA PRO A 255 -1.84 24.71 4.22
C PRO A 255 -1.94 25.57 2.93
N PRO A 256 -2.75 26.64 2.96
CA PRO A 256 -2.77 27.61 1.89
C PRO A 256 -1.38 28.26 1.73
N ARG A 257 -1.14 28.92 0.59
CA ARG A 257 0.08 29.70 0.41
C ARG A 257 0.17 30.79 1.48
N LYS A 258 1.41 31.17 1.87
CA LYS A 258 1.63 32.12 2.98
C LYS A 258 0.77 33.39 2.89
N ASN A 259 0.56 33.91 1.69
CA ASN A 259 -0.23 35.12 1.43
C ASN A 259 -1.75 34.87 1.43
N ASP A 260 -2.20 33.61 1.29
CA ASP A 260 -3.62 33.24 1.18
C ASP A 260 -4.20 32.73 2.52
N ILE A 261 -3.42 32.79 3.60
CA ILE A 261 -3.88 32.32 4.89
C ILE A 261 -4.92 33.27 5.43
N GLN A 262 -6.17 32.82 5.48
CA GLN A 262 -7.27 33.58 6.04
C GLN A 262 -7.29 33.56 7.58
N LYS A 263 -7.98 34.54 8.18
CA LYS A 263 -8.22 34.54 9.63
C LYS A 263 -9.34 33.56 9.94
N SER A 264 -9.11 32.70 10.93
CA SER A 264 -10.16 31.78 11.39
C SER A 264 -11.33 32.55 12.04
N PRO A 265 -12.58 32.26 11.66
CA PRO A 265 -13.76 32.91 12.26
C PRO A 265 -13.97 32.55 13.74
N ILE A 266 -13.38 31.45 14.20
CA ILE A 266 -13.43 31.00 15.59
C ILE A 266 -12.07 31.06 16.29
N GLY A 267 -11.06 31.65 15.66
CA GLY A 267 -9.73 31.82 16.23
C GLY A 267 -8.92 30.53 16.38
N LEU A 268 -9.30 29.45 15.67
CA LEU A 268 -8.64 28.16 15.69
C LEU A 268 -8.04 27.81 14.35
N TYR A 269 -6.88 27.19 14.40
CA TYR A 269 -6.24 26.56 13.26
C TYR A 269 -5.86 25.14 13.64
N TYR A 270 -5.67 24.28 12.62
CA TYR A 270 -5.16 22.93 12.83
C TYR A 270 -3.83 22.78 12.14
N TRP A 271 -2.85 22.15 12.80
CA TRP A 271 -1.54 21.89 12.22
C TRP A 271 -1.66 20.88 11.09
N THR A 272 -1.08 21.19 9.92
CA THR A 272 -1.21 20.38 8.72
C THR A 272 -0.83 18.91 8.95
N PHE A 273 -1.62 18.01 8.37
CA PHE A 273 -1.39 16.56 8.37
C PHE A 273 -0.91 16.14 6.98
N ARG A 274 0.40 15.94 6.80
CA ARG A 274 0.99 15.66 5.48
C ARG A 274 1.23 14.18 5.20
N ASP A 275 1.59 13.40 6.23
CA ASP A 275 1.97 11.99 6.12
C ASP A 275 1.75 11.25 7.45
N ILE A 276 2.00 9.94 7.44
CA ILE A 276 1.85 9.09 8.64
C ILE A 276 2.73 9.55 9.80
N ASN A 277 3.91 10.16 9.53
CA ASN A 277 4.77 10.66 10.60
C ASN A 277 4.13 11.84 11.35
N SER A 278 3.23 12.56 10.70
CA SER A 278 2.45 13.62 11.33
C SER A 278 1.48 13.09 12.39
N LEU A 279 1.08 11.81 12.34
CA LEU A 279 0.30 11.16 13.39
C LEU A 279 1.06 11.06 14.71
N LYS A 280 2.39 10.92 14.65
CA LYS A 280 3.26 10.81 15.83
C LYS A 280 3.58 12.15 16.48
N LYS A 281 3.21 13.28 15.87
CA LYS A 281 3.44 14.63 16.40
C LYS A 281 2.30 15.06 17.30
N ASN A 282 2.63 15.61 18.47
CA ASN A 282 1.64 16.09 19.43
C ASN A 282 0.88 17.35 18.99
N THR A 283 1.41 18.08 17.99
CA THR A 283 0.78 19.29 17.48
C THR A 283 -0.55 18.98 16.81
N SER A 284 -1.60 19.65 17.22
CA SER A 284 -2.98 19.50 16.75
C SER A 284 -3.62 20.87 16.48
N PHE A 285 -4.52 21.33 17.35
CA PHE A 285 -5.06 22.70 17.27
C PHE A 285 -4.02 23.72 17.70
N ILE A 286 -4.06 24.91 17.09
CA ILE A 286 -3.25 26.07 17.43
C ILE A 286 -4.11 27.34 17.39
N LEU A 287 -3.79 28.32 18.24
CA LEU A 287 -4.52 29.58 18.35
C LEU A 287 -4.01 30.65 17.40
N ASN A 288 -2.73 30.59 17.06
CA ASN A 288 -2.08 31.60 16.23
C ASN A 288 -2.04 31.18 14.76
N LYS A 289 -2.25 32.15 13.88
CA LYS A 289 -2.05 31.99 12.45
C LYS A 289 -0.62 31.52 12.16
N HIS A 290 -0.49 30.43 11.41
CA HIS A 290 0.84 29.86 11.07
C HIS A 290 0.85 29.35 9.63
N VAL A 291 2.04 29.40 8.97
CA VAL A 291 2.21 28.90 7.59
C VAL A 291 1.83 27.41 7.39
N ASN A 292 1.93 26.63 8.45
CA ASN A 292 1.48 25.22 8.47
C ASN A 292 0.09 25.06 9.08
N GLY A 293 -0.62 26.14 9.36
CA GLY A 293 -1.96 26.14 9.96
C GLY A 293 -3.04 26.12 8.89
N ILE A 294 -4.05 25.32 9.10
CA ILE A 294 -5.26 25.26 8.27
C ILE A 294 -6.40 25.88 9.08
N VAL A 295 -7.17 26.74 8.43
CA VAL A 295 -8.29 27.45 9.06
C VAL A 295 -9.34 26.46 9.53
N VAL A 296 -9.70 26.54 10.81
CA VAL A 296 -10.81 25.79 11.40
C VAL A 296 -12.04 26.71 11.47
N THR A 297 -13.18 26.19 11.01
CA THR A 297 -14.50 26.83 11.09
C THR A 297 -15.44 25.94 11.92
N LEU A 298 -16.66 26.40 12.19
CA LEU A 298 -17.64 25.54 12.86
C LEU A 298 -17.99 24.33 11.99
N GLU A 299 -18.11 24.50 10.67
CA GLU A 299 -18.53 23.47 9.73
C GLU A 299 -17.47 22.36 9.57
N ASN A 300 -16.18 22.70 9.60
CA ASN A 300 -15.09 21.72 9.40
C ASN A 300 -14.46 21.23 10.70
N PHE A 301 -14.84 21.77 11.86
CA PHE A 301 -14.25 21.45 13.16
C PHE A 301 -14.27 19.93 13.44
N TYR A 302 -15.37 19.25 13.13
CA TYR A 302 -15.50 17.80 13.37
C TYR A 302 -14.48 16.95 12.62
N LYS A 303 -14.01 17.38 11.43
CA LYS A 303 -12.98 16.69 10.67
C LYS A 303 -11.65 16.69 11.44
N TYR A 304 -11.29 17.82 12.01
CA TYR A 304 -10.08 17.96 12.81
C TYR A 304 -10.23 17.36 14.22
N ALA A 305 -11.43 17.35 14.76
CA ALA A 305 -11.74 16.64 15.98
C ALA A 305 -11.61 15.11 15.80
N TYR A 306 -12.10 14.57 14.69
CA TYR A 306 -11.83 13.19 14.30
C TYR A 306 -10.32 12.91 14.20
N LEU A 307 -9.57 13.75 13.47
CA LEU A 307 -8.14 13.58 13.32
C LEU A 307 -7.38 13.66 14.66
N TYR A 308 -7.78 14.57 15.55
CA TYR A 308 -7.23 14.63 16.90
C TYR A 308 -7.49 13.35 17.68
N SER A 309 -8.72 12.85 17.67
CA SER A 309 -9.11 11.59 18.33
C SER A 309 -8.31 10.41 17.75
N PHE A 310 -8.16 10.36 16.44
CA PHE A 310 -7.37 9.35 15.74
C PHE A 310 -5.90 9.37 16.18
N LYS A 311 -5.28 10.55 16.23
CA LYS A 311 -3.89 10.73 16.66
C LYS A 311 -3.64 10.33 18.11
N THR A 312 -4.60 10.57 18.99
CA THR A 312 -4.44 10.37 20.45
C THR A 312 -4.83 8.96 20.90
N LEU A 313 -5.78 8.34 20.22
CA LEU A 313 -6.40 7.10 20.68
C LEU A 313 -6.11 5.89 19.82
N PHE A 314 -5.55 6.09 18.62
CA PHE A 314 -5.32 5.02 17.69
C PHE A 314 -3.82 4.71 17.55
N ASN A 315 -3.47 3.41 17.59
CA ASN A 315 -2.11 2.98 17.29
C ASN A 315 -1.93 2.88 15.77
N PRO A 316 -1.07 3.71 15.14
CA PRO A 316 -0.85 3.68 13.70
C PRO A 316 -0.28 2.35 13.19
N ASP A 317 0.30 1.53 14.07
CA ASP A 317 0.86 0.22 13.68
C ASP A 317 -0.23 -0.84 13.42
N GLU A 318 -1.47 -0.58 13.84
CA GLU A 318 -2.64 -1.45 13.59
C GLU A 318 -3.43 -1.07 12.33
N ILE A 319 -2.99 -0.04 11.61
CA ILE A 319 -3.76 0.55 10.50
C ILE A 319 -3.26 0.04 9.16
N TRP A 320 -4.19 -0.35 8.32
CA TRP A 320 -3.99 -0.52 6.90
C TRP A 320 -3.83 0.84 6.23
N LEU A 321 -2.64 1.11 5.69
CA LEU A 321 -2.30 2.42 5.20
C LEU A 321 -2.53 2.53 3.70
N TYR A 322 -3.12 3.63 3.29
CA TYR A 322 -3.16 4.05 1.90
C TYR A 322 -1.74 4.41 1.44
N GLY A 323 -1.01 3.36 1.03
CA GLY A 323 0.34 3.50 0.50
C GLY A 323 1.30 4.25 1.42
N ASN A 324 1.44 3.83 2.67
CA ASN A 324 2.39 4.35 3.66
C ASN A 324 2.14 5.80 4.13
N LEU A 325 1.14 6.52 3.61
CA LEU A 325 1.05 7.96 3.83
C LEU A 325 -0.17 8.39 4.63
N SER A 326 -1.34 7.81 4.36
CA SER A 326 -2.55 8.17 5.09
C SER A 326 -3.47 6.98 5.28
N PRO A 327 -4.21 6.91 6.38
CA PRO A 327 -5.21 5.87 6.58
C PRO A 327 -6.42 6.07 5.68
N LEU A 328 -7.05 4.97 5.33
CA LEU A 328 -8.37 4.95 4.71
C LEU A 328 -9.43 5.15 5.78
N ILE A 329 -10.47 5.90 5.46
CA ILE A 329 -11.58 6.16 6.37
C ILE A 329 -12.94 5.97 5.69
N ASP A 330 -13.89 5.41 6.41
CA ASP A 330 -15.31 5.45 6.02
C ASP A 330 -15.90 6.78 6.51
N ILE A 331 -16.03 7.74 5.58
CA ILE A 331 -16.52 9.09 5.87
C ILE A 331 -17.91 9.06 6.49
N ARG A 332 -18.78 8.16 6.02
CA ARG A 332 -20.16 8.04 6.52
C ARG A 332 -20.17 7.72 8.00
N LYS A 333 -19.25 6.87 8.46
CA LYS A 333 -19.09 6.56 9.88
C LYS A 333 -18.53 7.76 10.65
N VAL A 334 -17.56 8.48 10.09
CA VAL A 334 -17.01 9.69 10.72
C VAL A 334 -18.09 10.75 10.89
N GLU A 335 -18.91 11.00 9.87
CA GLU A 335 -19.98 11.99 9.91
C GLU A 335 -21.12 11.59 10.86
N ARG A 336 -21.48 10.32 10.89
CA ARG A 336 -22.45 9.79 11.84
C ARG A 336 -22.00 10.00 13.29
N ASP A 337 -20.72 9.78 13.55
CA ASP A 337 -20.15 9.79 14.90
C ASP A 337 -19.50 11.15 15.28
N LYS A 338 -19.67 12.18 14.44
CA LYS A 338 -19.02 13.50 14.59
C LYS A 338 -19.19 14.14 15.96
N LYS A 339 -20.36 14.00 16.58
CA LYS A 339 -20.63 14.54 17.93
C LYS A 339 -19.66 13.94 18.96
N LEU A 340 -19.39 12.66 18.88
CA LEU A 340 -18.49 11.95 19.80
C LEU A 340 -17.05 12.49 19.70
N TYR A 341 -16.54 12.67 18.47
CA TYR A 341 -15.20 13.23 18.27
C TYR A 341 -15.10 14.69 18.76
N VAL A 342 -16.14 15.49 18.50
CA VAL A 342 -16.19 16.89 18.95
C VAL A 342 -16.23 16.96 20.47
N LEU A 343 -17.06 16.15 21.12
CA LEU A 343 -17.16 16.08 22.58
C LEU A 343 -15.82 15.70 23.23
N TYR A 344 -15.17 14.65 22.73
CA TYR A 344 -13.85 14.23 23.19
C TYR A 344 -12.82 15.35 23.05
N THR A 345 -12.80 16.00 21.90
CA THR A 345 -11.85 17.08 21.62
C THR A 345 -12.04 18.27 22.56
N ILE A 346 -13.29 18.68 22.80
CA ILE A 346 -13.60 19.76 23.75
C ILE A 346 -13.12 19.40 25.15
N LYS A 347 -13.33 18.17 25.61
CA LYS A 347 -12.97 17.75 26.98
C LYS A 347 -11.45 17.52 27.14
N ASN A 348 -10.75 17.06 26.11
CA ASN A 348 -9.39 16.52 26.26
C ASN A 348 -8.29 17.35 25.59
N ASN A 349 -8.61 18.19 24.60
CA ASN A 349 -7.56 18.93 23.91
C ASN A 349 -7.05 20.12 24.74
N PRO A 350 -5.72 20.19 25.01
CA PRO A 350 -5.18 21.23 25.89
C PRO A 350 -5.38 22.64 25.33
N VAL A 351 -5.25 22.83 24.02
CA VAL A 351 -5.43 24.15 23.36
C VAL A 351 -6.87 24.64 23.51
N LEU A 352 -7.86 23.75 23.47
CA LEU A 352 -9.26 24.12 23.63
C LEU A 352 -9.59 24.53 25.08
N LYS A 353 -8.79 24.10 26.05
CA LYS A 353 -8.93 24.55 27.47
C LYS A 353 -8.49 26.02 27.66
N GLU A 354 -7.62 26.51 26.78
CA GLU A 354 -7.09 27.88 26.80
C GLU A 354 -7.95 28.87 26.00
N ILE A 355 -8.88 28.39 25.19
CA ILE A 355 -9.72 29.25 24.36
C ILE A 355 -10.86 29.86 25.14
N LYS A 356 -11.34 31.03 24.67
CA LYS A 356 -12.48 31.76 25.33
C LYS A 356 -13.69 30.81 25.46
N PRO A 357 -14.30 30.71 26.65
CA PRO A 357 -15.45 29.82 26.90
C PRO A 357 -16.61 30.01 25.90
N MET A 358 -16.77 31.25 25.41
CA MET A 358 -17.80 31.59 24.41
C MET A 358 -17.60 30.80 23.10
N ILE A 359 -16.37 30.55 22.67
CA ILE A 359 -16.08 29.79 21.44
C ILE A 359 -16.43 28.31 21.64
N ILE A 360 -16.08 27.75 22.80
CA ILE A 360 -16.46 26.38 23.18
C ILE A 360 -17.98 26.23 23.17
N ARG A 361 -18.72 27.19 23.74
CA ARG A 361 -20.19 27.19 23.72
C ARG A 361 -20.74 27.26 22.29
N LYS A 362 -20.13 28.06 21.38
CA LYS A 362 -20.54 28.13 19.99
C LYS A 362 -20.33 26.77 19.29
N ILE A 363 -19.17 26.10 19.47
CA ILE A 363 -18.90 24.79 18.94
C ILE A 363 -19.90 23.77 19.48
N ALA A 364 -20.09 23.71 20.80
CA ALA A 364 -21.02 22.77 21.43
C ALA A 364 -22.47 22.97 20.92
N LYS A 365 -22.92 24.22 20.80
CA LYS A 365 -24.25 24.54 20.24
C LYS A 365 -24.37 24.10 18.77
N PHE A 366 -23.36 24.36 17.93
CA PHE A 366 -23.38 24.01 16.51
C PHE A 366 -23.51 22.51 16.29
N TYR A 367 -22.88 21.69 17.14
CA TYR A 367 -22.95 20.24 17.05
C TYR A 367 -24.03 19.60 17.93
N ASN A 368 -24.91 20.38 18.56
CA ASN A 368 -25.95 19.89 19.46
C ASN A 368 -25.35 18.97 20.56
N ILE A 369 -24.28 19.43 21.18
CA ILE A 369 -23.65 18.76 22.32
C ILE A 369 -24.22 19.34 23.59
N GLU A 370 -24.98 18.52 24.31
CA GLU A 370 -25.45 18.86 25.64
C GLU A 370 -24.28 18.83 26.62
N ASN A 371 -24.28 19.78 27.55
CA ASN A 371 -23.24 19.92 28.58
C ASN A 371 -23.43 18.84 29.66
N ASN A 372 -23.42 17.57 29.27
CA ASN A 372 -23.46 16.45 30.19
C ASN A 372 -22.14 16.40 30.98
N LYS A 373 -22.10 17.06 32.13
CA LYS A 373 -20.95 17.04 33.06
C LYS A 373 -20.60 15.63 33.56
N ARG A 374 -21.45 14.64 33.32
CA ARG A 374 -21.34 13.28 33.89
C ARG A 374 -20.68 12.24 32.97
N GLU A 375 -20.49 12.52 31.69
CA GLU A 375 -19.79 11.54 30.84
C GLU A 375 -18.29 11.56 31.13
N ASP A 376 -17.80 10.46 31.69
CA ASP A 376 -16.39 10.24 31.96
C ASP A 376 -15.60 10.21 30.66
N VAL A 377 -14.44 10.90 30.65
CA VAL A 377 -13.53 10.92 29.46
C VAL A 377 -13.10 9.51 29.05
N SER A 378 -12.85 8.63 30.03
CA SER A 378 -12.44 7.24 29.79
C SER A 378 -13.51 6.44 29.05
N SER A 379 -14.79 6.68 29.36
CA SER A 379 -15.91 6.04 28.63
C SER A 379 -15.97 6.50 27.18
N ILE A 380 -15.79 7.81 26.94
CA ILE A 380 -15.75 8.39 25.60
C ILE A 380 -14.56 7.83 24.81
N GLU A 381 -13.37 7.74 25.39
CA GLU A 381 -12.19 7.16 24.78
C GLU A 381 -12.38 5.72 24.35
N ASN A 382 -12.94 4.89 25.21
CA ASN A 382 -13.21 3.49 24.93
C ASN A 382 -14.21 3.32 23.77
N GLU A 383 -15.25 4.14 23.74
CA GLU A 383 -16.20 4.12 22.63
C GLU A 383 -15.56 4.59 21.32
N ILE A 384 -14.72 5.62 21.35
CA ILE A 384 -13.96 6.07 20.16
C ILE A 384 -13.00 4.99 19.67
N LYS A 385 -12.21 4.37 20.55
CA LYS A 385 -11.31 3.27 20.19
C LYS A 385 -12.05 2.12 19.50
N LYS A 386 -13.22 1.74 20.03
CA LYS A 386 -14.08 0.73 19.43
C LYS A 386 -14.59 1.14 18.04
N ARG A 387 -14.92 2.41 17.83
CA ARG A 387 -15.41 2.92 16.55
C ARG A 387 -14.29 3.08 15.54
N LEU A 388 -13.11 3.57 15.96
CA LEU A 388 -11.93 3.68 15.09
C LEU A 388 -11.51 2.32 14.54
N LYS A 389 -11.53 1.24 15.35
CA LYS A 389 -11.28 -0.13 14.87
C LYS A 389 -12.27 -0.63 13.82
N LYS A 390 -13.45 -0.05 13.73
CA LYS A 390 -14.49 -0.40 12.74
C LYS A 390 -14.44 0.45 11.46
N LEU A 391 -13.57 1.47 11.41
CA LEU A 391 -13.43 2.33 10.24
C LEU A 391 -12.57 1.70 9.13
N ILE A 392 -11.86 0.63 9.48
CA ILE A 392 -10.91 -0.09 8.61
C ILE A 392 -11.42 -1.49 8.34
#